data_6667dfdefebc55449199c4740058fc50
#
_entry.id   6667dfdefebc55449199c4740058fc50
#
_cell.length_a   1.000
_cell.length_b   1.000
_cell.length_c   1.000
_cell.angle_alpha   90.00
_cell.angle_beta   90.00
_cell.angle_gamma   90.00
#
_symmetry.space_group_name_H-M   'P 1'
#
loop_
_entity.id
_entity.type
_entity.pdbx_description
1 polymer ?
#
loop_
_entity_poly.entity_id
_entity_poly.type
_entity_poly.pdbx_seq_one_letter_code
_entity_poly.pdbx_strand_id
1 'polypeptide(L)'
;MKCSLCGGKTNRQIINYEARWGKKLYSFKDVPALVCESCGDISFSHQVMKEIDRIIKKHEKPERYEKVPIFSLQKALSHKTAP
;
A
#
# COMPACT_ATOMS: atom_id res chain seq x y z
N MET A 1 -5.89 13.72 15.71
CA MET A 1 -4.54 13.24 16.01
C MET A 1 -3.50 13.98 15.18
N LYS A 2 -2.32 14.12 15.72
CA LYS A 2 -1.23 14.80 15.01
C LYS A 2 -0.30 13.78 14.37
N CYS A 3 0.22 14.12 13.20
CA CYS A 3 1.22 13.31 12.53
C CYS A 3 2.52 13.27 13.35
N SER A 4 3.08 12.08 13.53
CA SER A 4 4.31 11.91 14.30
C SER A 4 5.55 12.44 13.58
N LEU A 5 5.47 12.62 12.25
CA LEU A 5 6.60 13.08 11.45
C LEU A 5 6.67 14.60 11.36
N CYS A 6 5.56 15.25 11.04
CA CYS A 6 5.56 16.70 10.79
C CYS A 6 4.68 17.50 11.77
N GLY A 7 3.94 16.84 12.63
CA GLY A 7 3.03 17.49 13.56
C GLY A 7 1.75 18.03 12.95
N GLY A 8 1.52 17.76 11.66
CA GLY A 8 0.33 18.21 10.98
C GLY A 8 -0.92 17.45 11.41
N LYS A 9 -2.07 17.95 10.99
CA LYS A 9 -3.35 17.32 11.30
C LYS A 9 -3.55 16.07 10.46
N THR A 10 -4.06 15.00 11.08
CA THR A 10 -4.39 13.77 10.38
C THR A 10 -5.88 13.58 10.26
N ASN A 11 -6.32 13.02 9.14
CA ASN A 11 -7.71 12.69 8.88
C ASN A 11 -7.87 11.19 8.69
N ARG A 12 -8.99 10.66 9.15
CA ARG A 12 -9.34 9.26 8.95
C ARG A 12 -9.82 9.07 7.51
N GLN A 13 -9.25 8.10 6.81
CA GLN A 13 -9.63 7.76 5.45
C GLN A 13 -9.67 6.24 5.27
N ILE A 14 -10.44 5.80 4.30
CA ILE A 14 -10.45 4.40 3.88
C ILE A 14 -9.64 4.33 2.59
N ILE A 15 -8.56 3.57 2.61
CA ILE A 15 -7.62 3.51 1.49
C ILE A 15 -7.37 2.07 1.04
N ASN A 16 -6.78 1.93 -0.13
CA ASN A 16 -6.22 0.66 -0.58
C ASN A 16 -4.74 0.66 -0.24
N TYR A 17 -4.27 -0.43 0.35
CA TYR A 17 -2.89 -0.55 0.79
C TYR A 17 -2.25 -1.77 0.15
N GLU A 18 -1.08 -1.58 -0.43
CA GLU A 18 -0.31 -2.66 -1.01
C GLU A 18 0.94 -2.91 -0.18
N ALA A 19 1.18 -4.18 0.13
CA ALA A 19 2.34 -4.58 0.91
C ALA A 19 3.07 -5.71 0.19
N ARG A 20 4.37 -5.61 0.13
CA ARG A 20 5.20 -6.66 -0.43
C ARG A 20 5.83 -7.45 0.71
N TRP A 21 5.63 -8.75 0.69
CA TRP A 21 6.20 -9.65 1.68
C TRP A 21 6.96 -10.74 0.93
N GLY A 22 8.28 -10.68 0.97
CA GLY A 22 9.11 -11.57 0.18
C GLY A 22 8.90 -11.32 -1.32
N LYS A 23 8.53 -12.36 -2.05
CA LYS A 23 8.26 -12.26 -3.49
C LYS A 23 6.79 -12.01 -3.80
N LYS A 24 5.95 -11.96 -2.79
CA LYS A 24 4.51 -11.80 -2.98
C LYS A 24 4.07 -10.36 -2.73
N LEU A 25 3.14 -9.91 -3.54
CA LEU A 25 2.49 -8.62 -3.37
C LEU A 25 1.08 -8.86 -2.87
N TYR A 26 0.74 -8.20 -1.76
CA TYR A 26 -0.59 -8.26 -1.17
C TYR A 26 -1.28 -6.92 -1.34
N SER A 27 -2.52 -6.95 -1.79
CA SER A 27 -3.34 -5.75 -1.91
C SER A 27 -4.50 -5.85 -0.94
N PHE A 28 -4.64 -4.85 -0.07
CA PHE A 28 -5.71 -4.79 0.91
C PHE A 28 -6.64 -3.64 0.55
N LYS A 29 -7.93 -3.94 0.48
CA LYS A 29 -8.95 -2.94 0.22
C LYS A 29 -9.59 -2.45 1.51
N ASP A 30 -10.15 -1.26 1.43
CA ASP A 30 -10.98 -0.71 2.51
C ASP A 30 -10.26 -0.69 3.85
N VAL A 31 -9.01 -0.24 3.82
CA VAL A 31 -8.16 -0.18 5.01
C VAL A 31 -8.35 1.17 5.70
N PRO A 32 -8.84 1.19 6.95
CA PRO A 32 -8.92 2.44 7.70
C PRO A 32 -7.52 2.96 8.02
N ALA A 33 -7.27 4.21 7.74
CA ALA A 33 -5.95 4.81 7.94
C ALA A 33 -6.09 6.26 8.37
N LEU A 34 -5.01 6.78 8.97
CA LEU A 34 -4.88 8.20 9.27
C LEU A 34 -3.90 8.79 8.27
N VAL A 35 -4.35 9.80 7.54
CA VAL A 35 -3.54 10.44 6.51
C VAL A 35 -3.26 11.88 6.93
N CYS A 36 -1.99 12.26 6.92
CA CYS A 36 -1.59 13.61 7.27
C CYS A 36 -1.92 14.58 6.14
N GLU A 37 -2.58 15.69 6.46
CA GLU A 37 -2.93 16.70 5.47
C GLU A 37 -1.71 17.44 4.93
N SER A 38 -0.67 17.54 5.74
CA SER A 38 0.51 18.34 5.36
C SER A 38 1.56 17.56 4.58
N CYS A 39 1.93 16.36 5.05
CA CYS A 39 3.00 15.60 4.41
C CYS A 39 2.53 14.35 3.69
N GLY A 40 1.24 13.98 3.81
CA GLY A 40 0.70 12.80 3.16
C GLY A 40 1.07 11.48 3.83
N ASP A 41 1.70 11.53 4.99
CA ASP A 41 2.08 10.31 5.70
C ASP A 41 0.85 9.50 6.09
N ILE A 42 0.95 8.19 5.95
CA ILE A 42 -0.13 7.26 6.24
C ILE A 42 0.24 6.44 7.46
N SER A 43 -0.66 6.39 8.44
CA SER A 43 -0.47 5.56 9.62
C SER A 43 -1.71 4.71 9.86
N PHE A 44 -1.47 3.52 10.43
CA PHE A 44 -2.52 2.55 10.72
C PHE A 44 -2.62 2.35 12.22
N SER A 45 -3.83 2.03 12.70
CA SER A 45 -4.01 1.66 14.08
C SER A 45 -3.33 0.31 14.35
N HIS A 46 -3.02 0.07 15.62
CA HIS A 46 -2.44 -1.21 16.04
C HIS A 46 -3.32 -2.39 15.63
N GLN A 47 -4.64 -2.24 15.75
CA GLN A 47 -5.59 -3.27 15.39
C GLN A 47 -5.55 -3.60 13.90
N VAL A 48 -5.44 -2.58 13.05
CA VAL A 48 -5.33 -2.76 11.60
C VAL A 48 -4.02 -3.47 11.24
N MET A 49 -2.93 -3.04 11.84
CA MET A 49 -1.62 -3.64 11.60
C MET A 49 -1.59 -5.10 12.03
N LYS A 50 -2.20 -5.43 13.16
CA LYS A 50 -2.30 -6.82 13.63
C LYS A 50 -3.07 -7.69 12.64
N GLU A 51 -4.16 -7.17 12.10
CA GLU A 51 -5.00 -7.93 11.17
C GLU A 51 -4.28 -8.19 9.86
N ILE A 52 -3.59 -7.17 9.32
CA ILE A 52 -2.78 -7.32 8.11
C ILE A 52 -1.70 -8.38 8.33
N ASP A 53 -1.01 -8.29 9.45
CA ASP A 53 0.06 -9.23 9.80
C ASP A 53 -0.46 -10.66 9.92
N ARG A 54 -1.62 -10.83 10.54
CA ARG A 54 -2.26 -12.13 10.68
C ARG A 54 -2.60 -12.74 9.32
N ILE A 55 -3.16 -11.96 8.42
CA ILE A 55 -3.52 -12.43 7.08
C ILE A 55 -2.28 -12.89 6.32
N ILE A 56 -1.21 -12.12 6.37
CA ILE A 56 0.04 -12.45 5.69
C ILE A 56 0.66 -13.72 6.28
N LYS A 57 0.75 -13.81 7.59
CA LYS A 57 1.42 -14.93 8.26
C LYS A 57 0.66 -16.24 8.13
N LYS A 58 -0.66 -16.19 8.15
CA LYS A 58 -1.49 -17.39 8.08
C LYS A 58 -1.84 -17.80 6.65
N HIS A 59 -1.38 -17.05 5.66
CA HIS A 59 -1.66 -17.32 4.24
C HIS A 59 -3.15 -17.50 3.97
N GLU A 60 -3.97 -16.60 4.49
CA GLU A 60 -5.41 -16.69 4.28
C GLU A 60 -5.75 -16.56 2.80
N LYS A 61 -6.86 -17.18 2.40
CA LYS A 61 -7.31 -17.09 1.03
C LYS A 61 -7.78 -15.67 0.75
N PRO A 62 -7.30 -15.07 -0.36
CA PRO A 62 -7.76 -13.74 -0.74
C PRO A 62 -9.19 -13.78 -1.25
N GLU A 63 -9.85 -12.64 -1.20
CA GLU A 63 -11.17 -12.48 -1.79
C GLU A 63 -11.14 -12.70 -3.29
N ARG A 64 -10.07 -12.24 -3.95
CA ARG A 64 -9.85 -12.42 -5.38
C ARG A 64 -8.40 -12.14 -5.74
N TYR A 65 -8.01 -12.56 -6.93
CA TYR A 65 -6.71 -12.24 -7.52
C TYR A 65 -6.90 -11.27 -8.67
N GLU A 66 -5.98 -10.32 -8.79
CA GLU A 66 -5.95 -9.41 -9.93
C GLU A 66 -4.64 -9.58 -10.67
N LYS A 67 -4.71 -9.58 -11.99
CA LYS A 67 -3.52 -9.61 -12.82
C LYS A 67 -2.91 -8.21 -12.85
N VAL A 68 -1.62 -8.14 -12.59
CA VAL A 68 -0.88 -6.87 -12.63
C VAL A 68 0.03 -6.88 -13.84
N PRO A 69 -0.19 -6.01 -14.83
CA PRO A 69 0.72 -5.93 -15.96
C PRO A 69 2.09 -5.44 -15.52
N ILE A 70 3.12 -6.07 -16.03
CA ILE A 70 4.49 -5.74 -15.71
C ILE A 70 5.17 -5.25 -16.99
N PHE A 71 5.73 -4.05 -16.92
CA PHE A 71 6.41 -3.44 -18.05
C PHE A 71 7.89 -3.33 -17.75
N SER A 72 8.72 -3.75 -18.69
CA SER A 72 10.15 -3.48 -18.62
C SER A 72 10.41 -2.17 -19.33
N LEU A 73 10.69 -1.11 -18.58
CA LEU A 73 10.96 0.19 -19.18
C LEU A 73 12.20 0.20 -20.03
N GLN A 74 13.19 -0.60 -19.66
CA GLN A 74 14.41 -0.71 -20.43
C GLN A 74 14.14 -1.24 -21.84
N LYS A 75 13.31 -2.28 -21.95
CA LYS A 75 12.89 -2.82 -23.25
C LYS A 75 12.03 -1.83 -24.02
N ALA A 76 11.10 -1.18 -23.35
CA ALA A 76 10.24 -0.20 -23.97
C ALA A 76 11.03 0.98 -24.52
N LEU A 77 12.01 1.45 -23.76
CA LEU A 77 12.88 2.57 -24.19
C LEU A 77 13.77 2.20 -25.39
N SER A 78 14.22 0.95 -25.47
CA SER A 78 15.07 0.50 -26.57
C SER A 78 14.31 0.39 -27.89
N HIS A 79 12.99 0.27 -27.85
CA HIS A 79 12.16 0.25 -29.07
C HIS A 79 11.79 1.63 -29.57
N LYS A 80 12.00 2.65 -28.79
CA LYS A 80 11.71 4.03 -29.18
C LYS A 80 12.99 4.72 -29.57
N THR A 81 12.96 5.43 -30.72
CA THR A 81 14.04 6.34 -31.04
C THR A 81 14.07 7.38 -29.95
N ALA A 82 15.18 7.43 -29.22
CA ALA A 82 15.31 8.35 -28.13
C ALA A 82 15.19 9.77 -28.60
N PRO A 83 14.48 10.65 -27.91
CA PRO A 83 14.52 12.06 -28.20
C PRO A 83 15.88 12.62 -27.85
#